data_8eeb5f9adec006e3ab7afe89d1acbf2e
#
_entry.id   8eeb5f9adec006e3ab7afe89d1acbf2e
#
_cell.length_a   1.000
_cell.length_b   1.000
_cell.length_c   1.000
_cell.angle_alpha   90.00
_cell.angle_beta   90.00
_cell.angle_gamma   90.00
#
_symmetry.space_group_name_H-M   'P 1'
#
loop_
_entity.id
_entity.type
_entity.pdbx_description
1 polymer ?
#
loop_
_entity_poly.entity_id
_entity_poly.type
_entity_poly.pdbx_seq_one_letter_code
_entity_poly.pdbx_strand_id
1 'polypeptide(L)'
;MTVLGIITTTLDVAVILIVFANTTTLAGFSRDEVLFLYGAAGVSFALCDLLVSNIDRVSQHIKAGTFDTFLIRPVSSWLQLTTDRFNPNRLGRVLQAVLVLGYAVAVLDLEGRRLWMIPVMVVTGFVIFAALWTLVGAAQFLLTDAPELGNAFTYGGQQLTQYPLAVYARDLVKGVTYVLPMAFVNWQPGLYVLGRDDPFGTPEFMRFLGPAAALALVLAAGLAWRQGIRHYRSTGS
;
A
#
# COMPACT_ATOMS: atom_id res chain seq x y z
N MET A 1 -1.97 23.21 -3.76
CA MET A 1 -1.47 21.81 -3.90
C MET A 1 -2.46 20.75 -3.39
N THR A 2 -3.28 21.02 -2.38
CA THR A 2 -4.40 20.15 -1.92
C THR A 2 -5.42 19.84 -3.03
N VAL A 3 -5.72 20.78 -3.88
CA VAL A 3 -6.69 20.63 -4.97
C VAL A 3 -6.21 19.59 -5.99
N LEU A 4 -4.92 19.55 -6.33
CA LEU A 4 -4.36 18.62 -7.30
C LEU A 4 -4.44 17.16 -6.81
N GLY A 5 -4.17 16.92 -5.53
CA GLY A 5 -4.28 15.59 -4.93
C GLY A 5 -5.71 15.05 -4.88
N ILE A 6 -6.68 15.93 -4.61
CA ILE A 6 -8.11 15.59 -4.66
C ILE A 6 -8.55 15.32 -6.10
N ILE A 7 -8.08 16.11 -7.05
CA ILE A 7 -8.41 15.94 -8.48
C ILE A 7 -7.90 14.57 -8.97
N THR A 8 -6.64 14.19 -8.69
CA THR A 8 -6.10 12.90 -9.17
C THR A 8 -6.86 11.71 -8.61
N THR A 9 -7.15 11.69 -7.31
CA THR A 9 -7.89 10.59 -6.69
C THR A 9 -9.38 10.58 -7.09
N THR A 10 -9.97 11.75 -7.38
CA THR A 10 -11.34 11.83 -7.94
C THR A 10 -11.36 11.28 -9.37
N LEU A 11 -10.31 11.52 -10.15
CA LEU A 11 -10.18 10.93 -11.48
C LEU A 11 -10.08 9.39 -11.44
N ASP A 12 -9.39 8.81 -10.47
CA ASP A 12 -9.32 7.34 -10.32
C ASP A 12 -10.70 6.73 -10.09
N VAL A 13 -11.53 7.34 -9.21
CA VAL A 13 -12.92 6.91 -9.00
C VAL A 13 -13.75 7.15 -10.25
N ALA A 14 -13.57 8.28 -10.94
CA ALA A 14 -14.27 8.58 -12.18
C ALA A 14 -13.95 7.55 -13.28
N VAL A 15 -12.71 7.07 -13.37
CA VAL A 15 -12.32 6.00 -14.31
C VAL A 15 -13.11 4.72 -14.01
N ILE A 16 -13.24 4.32 -12.75
CA ILE A 16 -14.05 3.16 -12.37
C ILE A 16 -15.50 3.37 -12.82
N LEU A 17 -16.08 4.54 -12.53
CA LEU A 17 -17.47 4.83 -12.93
C LEU A 17 -17.67 4.84 -14.44
N ILE A 18 -16.71 5.36 -15.22
CA ILE A 18 -16.75 5.36 -16.71
C ILE A 18 -16.67 3.92 -17.24
N VAL A 19 -15.82 3.08 -16.67
CA VAL A 19 -15.74 1.67 -17.04
C VAL A 19 -17.11 1.01 -16.84
N PHE A 20 -17.72 1.19 -15.67
CA PHE A 20 -19.01 0.61 -15.34
C PHE A 20 -20.21 1.30 -16.03
N ALA A 21 -20.04 2.47 -16.64
CA ALA A 21 -21.05 3.03 -17.55
C ALA A 21 -21.16 2.23 -18.86
N ASN A 22 -20.10 1.48 -19.22
CA ASN A 22 -20.04 0.69 -20.45
C ASN A 22 -20.08 -0.83 -20.21
N THR A 23 -19.92 -1.29 -18.96
CA THR A 23 -19.95 -2.71 -18.61
C THR A 23 -20.75 -2.91 -17.32
N THR A 24 -21.41 -4.04 -17.18
CA THR A 24 -22.14 -4.40 -15.94
C THR A 24 -21.24 -5.04 -14.90
N THR A 25 -20.17 -5.70 -15.34
CA THR A 25 -19.22 -6.39 -14.45
C THR A 25 -17.79 -6.26 -14.98
N LEU A 26 -16.82 -6.25 -14.08
CA LEU A 26 -15.39 -6.28 -14.39
C LEU A 26 -14.78 -7.56 -13.82
N ALA A 27 -14.42 -8.50 -14.70
CA ALA A 27 -13.95 -9.84 -14.33
C ALA A 27 -14.92 -10.56 -13.34
N GLY A 28 -16.22 -10.35 -13.49
CA GLY A 28 -17.27 -10.96 -12.66
C GLY A 28 -17.60 -10.17 -11.39
N PHE A 29 -16.91 -9.05 -11.11
CA PHE A 29 -17.18 -8.18 -9.96
C PHE A 29 -18.09 -7.02 -10.37
N SER A 30 -19.07 -6.70 -9.53
CA SER A 30 -19.94 -5.52 -9.68
C SER A 30 -19.18 -4.23 -9.39
N ARG A 31 -19.76 -3.09 -9.79
CA ARG A 31 -19.20 -1.75 -9.50
C ARG A 31 -18.92 -1.56 -8.02
N ASP A 32 -19.85 -1.90 -7.17
CA ASP A 32 -19.74 -1.62 -5.73
C ASP A 32 -18.74 -2.56 -5.04
N GLU A 33 -18.58 -3.79 -5.53
CA GLU A 33 -17.50 -4.69 -5.11
C GLU A 33 -16.11 -4.17 -5.52
N VAL A 34 -15.98 -3.61 -6.73
CA VAL A 34 -14.72 -2.97 -7.16
C VAL A 34 -14.42 -1.72 -6.33
N LEU A 35 -15.44 -0.89 -6.04
CA LEU A 35 -15.28 0.26 -5.15
C LEU A 35 -14.89 -0.15 -3.72
N PHE A 36 -15.38 -1.30 -3.24
CA PHE A 36 -14.98 -1.85 -1.95
C PHE A 36 -13.48 -2.21 -1.95
N LEU A 37 -13.01 -2.95 -2.94
CA LEU A 37 -11.59 -3.34 -3.06
C LEU A 37 -10.70 -2.10 -3.22
N TYR A 38 -11.11 -1.17 -4.09
CA TYR A 38 -10.42 0.11 -4.30
C TYR A 38 -10.33 0.92 -2.99
N GLY A 39 -11.46 1.08 -2.30
CA GLY A 39 -11.54 1.86 -1.07
C GLY A 39 -10.67 1.27 0.04
N ALA A 40 -10.70 -0.05 0.23
CA ALA A 40 -9.91 -0.72 1.25
C ALA A 40 -8.40 -0.62 1.00
N ALA A 41 -7.94 -0.87 -0.23
CA ALA A 41 -6.55 -0.66 -0.62
C ALA A 41 -6.17 0.82 -0.52
N GLY A 42 -7.08 1.71 -0.95
CA GLY A 42 -6.91 3.16 -0.91
C GLY A 42 -6.71 3.68 0.51
N VAL A 43 -7.49 3.23 1.50
CA VAL A 43 -7.31 3.62 2.92
C VAL A 43 -5.96 3.15 3.43
N SER A 44 -5.59 1.89 3.17
CA SER A 44 -4.30 1.31 3.58
C SER A 44 -3.12 2.10 3.03
N PHE A 45 -3.15 2.39 1.73
CA PHE A 45 -2.11 3.16 1.06
C PHE A 45 -2.06 4.62 1.52
N ALA A 46 -3.22 5.31 1.59
CA ALA A 46 -3.27 6.72 1.97
C ALA A 46 -2.79 6.96 3.39
N LEU A 47 -3.09 6.05 4.33
CA LEU A 47 -2.54 6.10 5.68
C LEU A 47 -1.02 5.90 5.67
N CYS A 48 -0.53 4.96 4.87
CA CYS A 48 0.90 4.73 4.75
C CYS A 48 1.61 5.92 4.07
N ASP A 49 1.05 6.48 3.01
CA ASP A 49 1.56 7.68 2.36
C ASP A 49 1.62 8.86 3.34
N LEU A 50 0.60 9.03 4.19
CA LEU A 50 0.58 10.09 5.19
C LEU A 50 1.66 9.93 6.27
N LEU A 51 1.89 8.70 6.75
CA LEU A 51 2.69 8.44 7.96
C LEU A 51 4.12 7.97 7.66
N VAL A 52 4.37 7.29 6.55
CA VAL A 52 5.62 6.53 6.32
C VAL A 52 6.39 7.02 5.09
N SER A 53 5.75 7.61 4.09
CA SER A 53 6.36 7.89 2.79
C SER A 53 7.57 8.84 2.81
N ASN A 54 7.82 9.58 3.92
CA ASN A 54 9.04 10.38 4.04
C ASN A 54 10.33 9.54 3.94
N ILE A 55 10.24 8.22 4.10
CA ILE A 55 11.36 7.28 3.86
C ILE A 55 11.90 7.37 2.43
N ASP A 56 11.08 7.75 1.45
CA ASP A 56 11.55 7.99 0.07
C ASP A 56 12.66 9.05 -0.04
N ARG A 57 12.87 9.82 1.03
CA ARG A 57 13.85 10.92 1.07
C ARG A 57 15.21 10.51 1.63
N VAL A 58 15.42 9.23 1.95
CA VAL A 58 16.71 8.72 2.45
C VAL A 58 17.87 9.17 1.56
N SER A 59 17.78 8.98 0.24
CA SER A 59 18.83 9.38 -0.68
C SER A 59 19.10 10.89 -0.67
N GLN A 60 18.07 11.72 -0.47
CA GLN A 60 18.23 13.17 -0.35
C GLN A 60 19.03 13.54 0.91
N HIS A 61 18.72 12.90 2.05
CA HIS A 61 19.46 13.10 3.29
C HIS A 61 20.91 12.59 3.20
N ILE A 62 21.12 11.47 2.52
CA ILE A 62 22.47 10.94 2.25
C ILE A 62 23.28 11.93 1.41
N LYS A 63 22.74 12.37 0.26
CA LYS A 63 23.41 13.32 -0.65
C LYS A 63 23.69 14.68 0.00
N ALA A 64 22.81 15.11 0.92
CA ALA A 64 22.98 16.37 1.66
C ALA A 64 23.87 16.26 2.92
N GLY A 65 24.38 15.06 3.25
CA GLY A 65 25.16 14.83 4.49
C GLY A 65 24.33 14.96 5.78
N THR A 66 23.02 15.15 5.69
CA THR A 66 22.14 15.36 6.86
C THR A 66 21.72 14.07 7.53
N PHE A 67 21.96 12.90 6.91
CA PHE A 67 21.57 11.61 7.49
C PHE A 67 22.34 11.32 8.80
N ASP A 68 23.57 11.81 8.95
CA ASP A 68 24.36 11.65 10.17
C ASP A 68 23.64 12.22 11.40
N THR A 69 22.85 13.28 11.24
CA THR A 69 22.08 13.88 12.35
C THR A 69 21.01 12.95 12.90
N PHE A 70 20.49 12.02 12.10
CA PHE A 70 19.55 11.00 12.55
C PHE A 70 20.22 9.86 13.32
N LEU A 71 21.51 9.61 13.07
CA LEU A 71 22.27 8.52 13.70
C LEU A 71 22.75 8.87 15.10
N ILE A 72 23.02 10.16 15.39
CA ILE A 72 23.53 10.61 16.70
C ILE A 72 22.42 10.77 17.75
N ARG A 73 21.15 10.77 17.37
CA ARG A 73 20.02 10.91 18.29
C ARG A 73 19.64 9.55 18.88
N PRO A 74 19.22 9.48 20.16
CA PRO A 74 18.83 8.24 20.84
C PRO A 74 17.42 7.75 20.43
N VAL A 75 17.05 7.95 19.17
CA VAL A 75 15.75 7.56 18.57
C VAL A 75 16.02 6.85 17.26
N SER A 76 15.23 5.84 16.94
CA SER A 76 15.34 5.11 15.66
C SER A 76 15.36 6.07 14.47
N SER A 77 16.38 5.94 13.61
CA SER A 77 16.49 6.73 12.38
C SER A 77 15.27 6.56 11.47
N TRP A 78 14.68 5.37 11.46
CA TRP A 78 13.43 5.08 10.75
C TRP A 78 12.29 5.98 11.24
N LEU A 79 12.08 6.05 12.57
CA LEU A 79 11.02 6.87 13.16
C LEU A 79 11.28 8.37 12.92
N GLN A 80 12.52 8.81 13.03
CA GLN A 80 12.88 10.21 12.77
C GLN A 80 12.57 10.60 11.32
N LEU A 81 12.93 9.74 10.35
CA LEU A 81 12.63 9.98 8.93
C LEU A 81 11.13 10.01 8.64
N THR A 82 10.37 9.05 9.17
CA THR A 82 8.91 9.02 8.94
C THR A 82 8.22 10.26 9.45
N THR A 83 8.73 10.85 10.54
CA THR A 83 8.18 12.05 11.18
C THR A 83 8.85 13.36 10.76
N ASP A 84 9.84 13.32 9.83
CA ASP A 84 10.62 14.51 9.43
C ASP A 84 9.75 15.64 8.88
N ARG A 85 8.72 15.29 8.11
CA ARG A 85 7.78 16.28 7.56
C ARG A 85 6.35 15.75 7.59
N PHE A 86 5.46 16.55 8.15
CA PHE A 86 4.03 16.30 8.04
C PHE A 86 3.47 17.05 6.83
N ASN A 87 2.80 16.32 5.94
CA ASN A 87 2.15 16.91 4.77
C ASN A 87 0.62 16.81 4.89
N PRO A 88 -0.07 17.87 5.35
CA PRO A 88 -1.52 17.85 5.57
C PRO A 88 -2.31 17.65 4.27
N ASN A 89 -1.70 17.88 3.10
CA ASN A 89 -2.35 17.69 1.81
C ASN A 89 -2.73 16.21 1.56
N ARG A 90 -2.06 15.27 2.24
CA ARG A 90 -2.34 13.84 2.14
C ARG A 90 -3.60 13.40 2.91
N LEU A 91 -4.07 14.21 3.85
CA LEU A 91 -5.33 13.96 4.56
C LEU A 91 -6.53 13.89 3.61
N GLY A 92 -6.51 14.66 2.53
CA GLY A 92 -7.57 14.61 1.51
C GLY A 92 -7.72 13.23 0.87
N ARG A 93 -6.60 12.54 0.60
CA ARG A 93 -6.60 11.16 0.08
C ARG A 93 -7.19 10.17 1.09
N VAL A 94 -6.79 10.30 2.36
CA VAL A 94 -7.31 9.44 3.43
C VAL A 94 -8.83 9.61 3.53
N LEU A 95 -9.31 10.85 3.59
CA LEU A 95 -10.75 11.14 3.67
C LEU A 95 -11.51 10.55 2.48
N GLN A 96 -11.01 10.76 1.27
CA GLN A 96 -11.65 10.23 0.06
C GLN A 96 -11.70 8.70 0.07
N ALA A 97 -10.60 8.02 0.39
CA ALA A 97 -10.56 6.56 0.44
C ALA A 97 -11.52 6.00 1.50
N VAL A 98 -11.60 6.66 2.66
CA VAL A 98 -12.56 6.31 3.72
C VAL A 98 -14.00 6.50 3.25
N LEU A 99 -14.31 7.59 2.53
CA LEU A 99 -15.65 7.84 2.00
C LEU A 99 -16.05 6.79 0.96
N VAL A 100 -15.12 6.40 0.07
CA VAL A 100 -15.38 5.37 -0.95
C VAL A 100 -15.60 4.01 -0.28
N LEU A 101 -14.75 3.64 0.69
CA LEU A 101 -14.92 2.39 1.43
C LEU A 101 -16.23 2.39 2.22
N GLY A 102 -16.55 3.49 2.91
CA GLY A 102 -17.78 3.64 3.67
C GLY A 102 -19.03 3.54 2.78
N TYR A 103 -19.01 4.17 1.61
CA TYR A 103 -20.08 4.03 0.62
C TYR A 103 -20.25 2.57 0.19
N ALA A 104 -19.16 1.91 -0.21
CA ALA A 104 -19.22 0.52 -0.67
C ALA A 104 -19.75 -0.43 0.40
N VAL A 105 -19.30 -0.28 1.67
CA VAL A 105 -19.78 -1.07 2.80
C VAL A 105 -21.27 -0.81 3.08
N ALA A 106 -21.75 0.43 2.89
CA ALA A 106 -23.16 0.78 3.13
C ALA A 106 -24.10 0.27 2.05
N VAL A 107 -23.63 0.13 0.81
CA VAL A 107 -24.46 -0.29 -0.34
C VAL A 107 -24.43 -1.80 -0.55
N LEU A 108 -23.31 -2.45 -0.23
CA LEU A 108 -23.16 -3.90 -0.36
C LEU A 108 -23.90 -4.62 0.77
N ASP A 109 -24.64 -5.67 0.43
CA ASP A 109 -25.27 -6.57 1.39
C ASP A 109 -24.22 -7.54 1.97
N LEU A 110 -23.41 -7.03 2.89
CA LEU A 110 -22.31 -7.78 3.51
C LEU A 110 -22.81 -8.55 4.74
N GLU A 111 -22.39 -9.80 4.86
CA GLU A 111 -22.68 -10.58 6.07
C GLU A 111 -21.99 -9.95 7.29
N GLY A 112 -22.77 -9.56 8.30
CA GLY A 112 -22.28 -8.91 9.52
C GLY A 112 -21.12 -9.65 10.19
N ARG A 113 -21.17 -11.00 10.16
CA ARG A 113 -20.11 -11.86 10.70
C ARG A 113 -18.75 -11.75 9.96
N ARG A 114 -18.69 -11.12 8.78
CA ARG A 114 -17.46 -10.95 7.98
C ARG A 114 -16.85 -9.55 8.11
N LEU A 115 -17.60 -8.60 8.66
CA LEU A 115 -17.19 -7.19 8.75
C LEU A 115 -15.92 -6.96 9.58
N TRP A 116 -15.62 -7.85 10.54
CA TRP A 116 -14.40 -7.77 11.35
C TRP A 116 -13.12 -7.86 10.52
N MET A 117 -13.20 -8.46 9.31
CA MET A 117 -12.04 -8.56 8.43
C MET A 117 -11.67 -7.21 7.80
N ILE A 118 -12.61 -6.26 7.68
CA ILE A 118 -12.34 -4.94 7.08
C ILE A 118 -11.23 -4.19 7.83
N PRO A 119 -11.30 -3.96 9.14
CA PRO A 119 -10.19 -3.31 9.87
C PRO A 119 -8.91 -4.15 9.83
N VAL A 120 -8.99 -5.48 9.86
CA VAL A 120 -7.80 -6.34 9.76
C VAL A 120 -7.12 -6.15 8.41
N MET A 121 -7.87 -6.12 7.30
CA MET A 121 -7.30 -5.95 5.98
C MET A 121 -6.72 -4.54 5.79
N VAL A 122 -7.35 -3.50 6.31
CA VAL A 122 -6.82 -2.13 6.26
C VAL A 122 -5.50 -2.02 7.04
N VAL A 123 -5.44 -2.56 8.25
CA VAL A 123 -4.20 -2.57 9.05
C VAL A 123 -3.12 -3.41 8.38
N THR A 124 -3.46 -4.59 7.90
CA THR A 124 -2.52 -5.47 7.20
C THR A 124 -1.97 -4.80 5.94
N GLY A 125 -2.84 -4.19 5.13
CA GLY A 125 -2.45 -3.44 3.93
C GLY A 125 -1.53 -2.26 4.25
N PHE A 126 -1.85 -1.49 5.29
CA PHE A 126 -0.98 -0.43 5.80
C PHE A 126 0.42 -0.96 6.15
N VAL A 127 0.49 -2.08 6.89
CA VAL A 127 1.76 -2.67 7.31
C VAL A 127 2.55 -3.20 6.11
N ILE A 128 1.89 -3.83 5.12
CA ILE A 128 2.54 -4.28 3.88
C ILE A 128 3.14 -3.09 3.12
N PHE A 129 2.37 -2.01 2.91
CA PHE A 129 2.89 -0.82 2.25
C PHE A 129 4.03 -0.17 3.03
N ALA A 130 3.92 -0.06 4.36
CA ALA A 130 4.98 0.48 5.20
C ALA A 130 6.29 -0.33 5.10
N ALA A 131 6.18 -1.65 5.06
CA ALA A 131 7.33 -2.52 4.88
C ALA A 131 7.95 -2.36 3.47
N LEU A 132 7.15 -2.22 2.43
CA LEU A 132 7.64 -1.96 1.08
C LEU A 132 8.35 -0.61 0.98
N TRP A 133 7.78 0.47 1.53
CA TRP A 133 8.48 1.76 1.62
C TRP A 133 9.81 1.66 2.36
N THR A 134 9.82 0.86 3.45
CA THR A 134 11.05 0.63 4.22
C THR A 134 12.11 -0.13 3.41
N LEU A 135 11.71 -1.15 2.63
CA LEU A 135 12.62 -1.88 1.73
C LEU A 135 13.22 -0.96 0.66
N VAL A 136 12.37 -0.12 0.05
CA VAL A 136 12.81 0.87 -0.93
C VAL A 136 13.78 1.87 -0.31
N GLY A 137 13.46 2.39 0.88
CA GLY A 137 14.36 3.28 1.62
C GLY A 137 15.68 2.61 1.99
N ALA A 138 15.63 1.32 2.37
CA ALA A 138 16.84 0.54 2.65
C ALA A 138 17.72 0.36 1.40
N ALA A 139 17.11 0.16 0.24
CA ALA A 139 17.84 0.06 -1.02
C ALA A 139 18.58 1.35 -1.40
N GLN A 140 18.08 2.52 -0.99
CA GLN A 140 18.70 3.82 -1.27
C GLN A 140 20.04 4.01 -0.56
N PHE A 141 20.36 3.25 0.50
CA PHE A 141 21.71 3.26 1.09
C PHE A 141 22.76 2.63 0.16
N LEU A 142 22.34 1.72 -0.72
CA LEU A 142 23.23 1.04 -1.67
C LEU A 142 23.18 1.67 -3.06
N LEU A 143 22.00 2.16 -3.45
CA LEU A 143 21.69 2.68 -4.78
C LEU A 143 21.15 4.10 -4.64
N THR A 144 22.05 5.07 -4.50
CA THR A 144 21.71 6.49 -4.28
C THR A 144 20.88 7.13 -5.40
N ASP A 145 20.79 6.50 -6.57
CA ASP A 145 20.02 6.98 -7.73
C ASP A 145 18.75 6.18 -8.01
N ALA A 146 18.24 5.42 -7.02
CA ALA A 146 17.05 4.59 -7.18
C ALA A 146 15.72 5.09 -6.54
N PRO A 147 15.42 6.41 -6.38
CA PRO A 147 14.09 6.85 -5.97
C PRO A 147 13.02 6.41 -6.97
N GLU A 148 13.35 6.36 -8.27
CA GLU A 148 12.43 5.99 -9.34
C GLU A 148 12.03 4.51 -9.29
N LEU A 149 12.96 3.61 -8.99
CA LEU A 149 12.65 2.19 -8.75
C LEU A 149 11.72 2.03 -7.54
N GLY A 150 11.94 2.83 -6.49
CA GLY A 150 11.08 2.84 -5.32
C GLY A 150 9.64 3.18 -5.65
N ASN A 151 9.44 4.23 -6.42
CA ASN A 151 8.11 4.67 -6.85
C ASN A 151 7.38 3.59 -7.66
N ALA A 152 8.08 2.80 -8.47
CA ALA A 152 7.48 1.71 -9.22
C ALA A 152 6.89 0.63 -8.30
N PHE A 153 7.53 0.32 -7.18
CA PHE A 153 7.03 -0.68 -6.22
C PHE A 153 5.95 -0.15 -5.30
N THR A 154 6.04 1.09 -4.84
CA THR A 154 5.07 1.69 -3.90
C THR A 154 3.82 2.15 -4.63
N TYR A 155 3.95 3.08 -5.57
CA TYR A 155 2.80 3.61 -6.33
C TYR A 155 2.31 2.62 -7.40
N GLY A 156 3.20 1.87 -8.05
CA GLY A 156 2.81 0.78 -8.95
C GLY A 156 2.06 -0.34 -8.24
N GLY A 157 2.49 -0.69 -7.02
CA GLY A 157 1.78 -1.62 -6.15
C GLY A 157 0.38 -1.13 -5.77
N GLN A 158 0.23 0.17 -5.47
CA GLN A 158 -1.09 0.78 -5.26
C GLN A 158 -1.99 0.59 -6.48
N GLN A 159 -1.50 0.88 -7.68
CA GLN A 159 -2.29 0.74 -8.91
C GLN A 159 -2.78 -0.70 -9.13
N LEU A 160 -1.94 -1.69 -8.83
CA LEU A 160 -2.33 -3.11 -8.92
C LEU A 160 -3.45 -3.48 -7.95
N THR A 161 -3.49 -2.85 -6.77
CA THR A 161 -4.51 -3.13 -5.75
C THR A 161 -5.81 -2.36 -5.93
N GLN A 162 -5.87 -1.40 -6.87
CA GLN A 162 -7.10 -0.64 -7.16
C GLN A 162 -8.17 -1.45 -7.88
N TYR A 163 -7.78 -2.50 -8.60
CA TYR A 163 -8.68 -3.34 -9.38
C TYR A 163 -8.66 -4.79 -8.89
N PRO A 164 -9.74 -5.56 -9.15
CA PRO A 164 -9.74 -6.99 -8.87
C PRO A 164 -8.56 -7.68 -9.55
N LEU A 165 -7.81 -8.51 -8.81
CA LEU A 165 -6.67 -9.21 -9.41
C LEU A 165 -7.06 -10.13 -10.56
N ALA A 166 -8.33 -10.52 -10.65
CA ALA A 166 -8.88 -11.29 -11.78
C ALA A 166 -8.77 -10.60 -13.15
N VAL A 167 -8.51 -9.29 -13.18
CA VAL A 167 -8.29 -8.51 -14.42
C VAL A 167 -6.89 -8.76 -15.00
N TYR A 168 -5.94 -9.17 -14.15
CA TYR A 168 -4.54 -9.30 -14.53
C TYR A 168 -4.16 -10.72 -14.97
N ALA A 169 -3.06 -10.82 -15.72
CA ALA A 169 -2.52 -12.11 -16.14
C ALA A 169 -2.11 -12.97 -14.92
N ARG A 170 -2.39 -14.28 -15.01
CA ARG A 170 -2.19 -15.24 -13.91
C ARG A 170 -0.76 -15.22 -13.33
N ASP A 171 0.25 -15.05 -14.17
CA ASP A 171 1.64 -15.04 -13.71
C ASP A 171 2.00 -13.77 -12.94
N LEU A 172 1.43 -12.61 -13.33
CA LEU A 172 1.53 -11.38 -12.54
C LEU A 172 0.86 -11.56 -11.18
N VAL A 173 -0.34 -12.17 -11.15
CA VAL A 173 -1.05 -12.42 -9.89
C VAL A 173 -0.24 -13.33 -8.96
N LYS A 174 0.42 -14.38 -9.48
CA LYS A 174 1.35 -15.20 -8.68
C LYS A 174 2.49 -14.38 -8.11
N GLY A 175 3.13 -13.51 -8.92
CA GLY A 175 4.20 -12.63 -8.47
C GLY A 175 3.76 -11.71 -7.33
N VAL A 176 2.61 -11.02 -7.49
CA VAL A 176 2.08 -10.10 -6.47
C VAL A 176 1.41 -10.81 -5.29
N THR A 177 1.25 -12.10 -5.33
CA THR A 177 0.76 -12.90 -4.20
C THR A 177 1.90 -13.46 -3.37
N TYR A 178 2.90 -14.05 -4.02
CA TYR A 178 3.92 -14.83 -3.33
C TYR A 178 5.25 -14.09 -3.16
N VAL A 179 5.56 -13.11 -4.01
CA VAL A 179 6.81 -12.34 -3.93
C VAL A 179 6.60 -11.00 -3.22
N LEU A 180 5.59 -10.23 -3.63
CA LEU A 180 5.34 -8.87 -3.10
C LEU A 180 4.15 -8.79 -2.12
N PRO A 181 3.59 -9.83 -1.62
CA PRO A 181 2.33 -10.13 -0.94
C PRO A 181 1.19 -9.07 -1.09
N MET A 182 1.09 -8.42 -2.25
CA MET A 182 0.08 -7.39 -2.52
C MET A 182 -1.35 -7.93 -2.56
N ALA A 183 -1.52 -9.21 -2.91
CA ALA A 183 -2.85 -9.84 -2.88
C ALA A 183 -3.47 -9.86 -1.48
N PHE A 184 -2.65 -9.76 -0.42
CA PHE A 184 -3.11 -9.72 0.96
C PHE A 184 -3.52 -8.32 1.43
N VAL A 185 -3.28 -7.28 0.62
CA VAL A 185 -3.72 -5.92 0.95
C VAL A 185 -5.24 -5.82 0.91
N ASN A 186 -5.85 -6.32 -0.16
CA ASN A 186 -7.30 -6.22 -0.36
C ASN A 186 -7.94 -7.45 -1.04
N TRP A 187 -7.22 -8.17 -1.92
CA TRP A 187 -7.81 -9.23 -2.73
C TRP A 187 -8.24 -10.42 -1.88
N GLN A 188 -7.31 -11.09 -1.21
CA GLN A 188 -7.60 -12.30 -0.43
C GLN A 188 -8.60 -12.03 0.73
N PRO A 189 -8.39 -11.02 1.60
CA PRO A 189 -9.36 -10.70 2.64
C PRO A 189 -10.66 -10.12 2.07
N GLY A 190 -10.60 -9.40 0.94
CA GLY A 190 -11.77 -8.86 0.25
C GLY A 190 -12.69 -9.94 -0.28
N LEU A 191 -12.15 -11.01 -0.87
CA LEU A 191 -12.94 -12.17 -1.28
C LEU A 191 -13.71 -12.80 -0.11
N TYR A 192 -13.10 -12.85 1.08
CA TYR A 192 -13.80 -13.33 2.29
C TYR A 192 -14.95 -12.40 2.68
N VAL A 193 -14.74 -11.09 2.70
CA VAL A 193 -15.77 -10.10 3.05
C VAL A 193 -16.93 -10.16 2.06
N LEU A 194 -16.61 -10.21 0.76
CA LEU A 194 -17.60 -10.25 -0.33
C LEU A 194 -18.29 -11.63 -0.50
N GLY A 195 -17.81 -12.67 0.20
CA GLY A 195 -18.36 -14.02 0.03
C GLY A 195 -18.09 -14.63 -1.36
N ARG A 196 -17.01 -14.21 -2.02
CA ARG A 196 -16.65 -14.65 -3.36
C ARG A 196 -15.60 -15.75 -3.33
N ASP A 197 -15.70 -16.67 -4.27
CA ASP A 197 -14.64 -17.63 -4.53
C ASP A 197 -13.48 -16.98 -5.30
N ASP A 198 -12.27 -17.48 -5.08
CA ASP A 198 -11.11 -17.00 -5.83
C ASP A 198 -11.09 -17.61 -7.23
N PRO A 199 -11.15 -16.79 -8.31
CA PRO A 199 -11.06 -17.29 -9.67
C PRO A 199 -9.76 -18.03 -9.99
N PHE A 200 -8.73 -17.85 -9.18
CA PHE A 200 -7.44 -18.54 -9.32
C PHE A 200 -7.37 -19.87 -8.57
N GLY A 201 -8.43 -20.23 -7.82
CA GLY A 201 -8.51 -21.49 -7.07
C GLY A 201 -7.56 -21.56 -5.89
N THR A 202 -7.22 -20.42 -5.28
CA THR A 202 -6.39 -20.42 -4.07
C THR A 202 -7.16 -20.99 -2.88
N PRO A 203 -6.50 -21.74 -1.98
CA PRO A 203 -7.15 -22.31 -0.80
C PRO A 203 -7.74 -21.23 0.11
N GLU A 204 -8.87 -21.51 0.75
CA GLU A 204 -9.58 -20.53 1.58
C GLU A 204 -8.76 -19.98 2.76
N PHE A 205 -7.84 -20.76 3.31
CA PHE A 205 -7.00 -20.30 4.42
C PHE A 205 -6.11 -19.12 4.02
N MET A 206 -5.80 -18.93 2.73
CA MET A 206 -5.03 -17.80 2.24
C MET A 206 -5.71 -16.46 2.52
N ARG A 207 -7.04 -16.43 2.63
CA ARG A 207 -7.80 -15.23 2.99
C ARG A 207 -7.39 -14.64 4.34
N PHE A 208 -6.83 -15.44 5.23
CA PHE A 208 -6.42 -15.08 6.58
C PHE A 208 -4.90 -14.93 6.77
N LEU A 209 -4.09 -15.23 5.76
CA LEU A 209 -2.63 -15.16 5.85
C LEU A 209 -2.06 -13.73 5.78
N GLY A 210 -2.89 -12.73 5.52
CA GLY A 210 -2.44 -11.35 5.41
C GLY A 210 -1.56 -10.88 6.57
N PRO A 211 -1.97 -11.03 7.84
CA PRO A 211 -1.14 -10.62 8.98
C PRO A 211 0.21 -11.35 9.05
N ALA A 212 0.26 -12.64 8.70
CA ALA A 212 1.50 -13.41 8.67
C ALA A 212 2.44 -12.93 7.54
N ALA A 213 1.88 -12.67 6.35
CA ALA A 213 2.63 -12.11 5.22
C ALA A 213 3.17 -10.71 5.55
N ALA A 214 2.36 -9.85 6.18
CA ALA A 214 2.77 -8.54 6.64
C ALA A 214 3.93 -8.62 7.65
N LEU A 215 3.84 -9.53 8.64
CA LEU A 215 4.90 -9.74 9.62
C LEU A 215 6.21 -10.19 8.96
N ALA A 216 6.14 -11.16 8.05
CA ALA A 216 7.31 -11.64 7.31
C ALA A 216 7.98 -10.50 6.53
N LEU A 217 7.17 -9.66 5.86
CA LEU A 217 7.68 -8.51 5.10
C LEU A 217 8.29 -7.45 6.01
N VAL A 218 7.68 -7.16 7.17
CA VAL A 218 8.25 -6.24 8.18
C VAL A 218 9.59 -6.73 8.70
N LEU A 219 9.73 -8.04 8.97
CA LEU A 219 11.00 -8.61 9.41
C LEU A 219 12.07 -8.45 8.31
N ALA A 220 11.73 -8.76 7.07
CA ALA A 220 12.64 -8.57 5.93
C ALA A 220 13.04 -7.10 5.76
N ALA A 221 12.07 -6.17 5.83
CA ALA A 221 12.30 -4.73 5.74
C ALA A 221 13.19 -4.22 6.89
N GLY A 222 12.94 -4.68 8.11
CA GLY A 222 13.76 -4.31 9.27
C GLY A 222 15.20 -4.82 9.16
N LEU A 223 15.41 -6.02 8.63
CA LEU A 223 16.74 -6.54 8.36
C LEU A 223 17.43 -5.74 7.26
N ALA A 224 16.74 -5.47 6.15
CA ALA A 224 17.27 -4.67 5.04
C ALA A 224 17.65 -3.25 5.52
N TRP A 225 16.79 -2.61 6.32
CA TRP A 225 17.06 -1.30 6.91
C TRP A 225 18.33 -1.30 7.78
N ARG A 226 18.46 -2.30 8.67
CA ARG A 226 19.66 -2.45 9.52
C ARG A 226 20.93 -2.67 8.69
N GLN A 227 20.83 -3.48 7.63
CA GLN A 227 21.97 -3.69 6.72
C GLN A 227 22.29 -2.42 5.93
N GLY A 228 21.30 -1.70 5.44
CA GLY A 228 21.48 -0.41 4.76
C GLY A 228 22.25 0.59 5.64
N ILE A 229 21.85 0.76 6.89
CA ILE A 229 22.57 1.66 7.83
C ILE A 229 24.02 1.18 8.07
N ARG A 230 24.29 -0.12 8.17
CA ARG A 230 25.65 -0.66 8.37
C ARG A 230 26.56 -0.39 7.18
N HIS A 231 26.02 -0.32 5.97
CA HIS A 231 26.78 -0.02 4.76
C HIS A 231 26.85 1.47 4.45
N TYR A 232 26.09 2.28 5.17
CA TYR A 232 26.13 3.72 5.02
C TYR A 232 27.53 4.26 5.33
N ARG A 233 28.06 5.09 4.45
CA ARG A 233 29.29 5.85 4.65
C ARG A 233 28.94 7.32 4.57
N SER A 234 29.32 8.08 5.58
CA SER A 234 29.15 9.54 5.56
C SER A 234 29.87 10.11 4.32
N THR A 235 29.16 10.95 3.58
CA THR A 235 29.74 11.63 2.40
C THR A 235 30.73 12.72 2.80
N GLY A 236 30.95 12.93 4.12
CA GLY A 236 31.94 13.80 4.70
C GLY A 236 31.99 15.18 4.03
N SER A 237 31.18 16.12 4.47
CA SER A 237 31.34 17.54 4.15
C SER A 237 32.00 18.25 5.33
#